data_cba48b5da41d97db41eefdbbb285b269
#
_entry.id   cba48b5da41d97db41eefdbbb285b269
#
_cell.length_a   1.000
_cell.length_b   1.000
_cell.length_c   1.000
_cell.angle_alpha   90.00
_cell.angle_beta   90.00
_cell.angle_gamma   90.00
#
_symmetry.space_group_name_H-M   'P 1'
#
loop_
_entity.id
_entity.type
_entity.pdbx_description
1 polymer ?
#
loop_
_entity_poly.entity_id
_entity_poly.type
_entity_poly.pdbx_seq_one_letter_code
_entity_poly.pdbx_strand_id
1 'polypeptide(L)'
;QLSGQVALGADGAVVGENDLAAQAEQVYRNIKAGLAAAGADLSRVFKVVTYVVDLDADKAGVVRAVRLRHLGGGPYPASTMVGVSALVDPRLLIE
;
A
#
# COMPACT_ATOMS: atom_id res chain seq x y z
N GLN A 1 3.02 14.90 -3.62
CA GLN A 1 3.50 13.79 -2.77
C GLN A 1 2.45 13.48 -1.71
N LEU A 2 2.15 12.20 -1.52
CA LEU A 2 1.27 11.75 -0.45
C LEU A 2 2.10 11.39 0.78
N SER A 3 1.54 11.67 1.97
CA SER A 3 2.09 11.14 3.23
C SER A 3 1.92 9.62 3.27
N GLY A 4 2.58 8.95 4.22
CA GLY A 4 2.49 7.50 4.36
C GLY A 4 1.04 7.04 4.52
N GLN A 5 0.69 5.98 3.79
CA GLN A 5 -0.65 5.40 3.82
C GLN A 5 -0.61 4.02 4.46
N VAL A 6 -1.47 3.81 5.42
CA VAL A 6 -1.61 2.54 6.14
C VAL A 6 -3.05 2.03 6.03
N ALA A 7 -3.27 0.78 6.45
CA ALA A 7 -4.55 0.09 6.25
C ALA A 7 -5.61 0.54 7.26
N LEU A 8 -5.99 1.81 7.19
CA LEU A 8 -7.08 2.37 7.99
C LEU A 8 -8.29 2.61 7.11
N GLY A 9 -9.46 2.24 7.62
CA GLY A 9 -10.73 2.58 6.99
C GLY A 9 -11.12 4.03 7.24
N ALA A 10 -12.25 4.44 6.65
CA ALA A 10 -12.77 5.80 6.80
C ALA A 10 -13.08 6.17 8.26
N ASP A 11 -13.37 5.16 9.09
CA ASP A 11 -13.64 5.32 10.53
C ASP A 11 -12.37 5.34 11.40
N GLY A 12 -11.18 5.21 10.78
CA GLY A 12 -9.90 5.15 11.48
C GLY A 12 -9.55 3.79 12.06
N ALA A 13 -10.38 2.77 11.85
CA ALA A 13 -10.09 1.41 12.31
C ALA A 13 -9.14 0.67 11.36
N VAL A 14 -8.30 -0.20 11.91
CA VAL A 14 -7.43 -1.06 11.10
C VAL A 14 -8.28 -2.05 10.28
N VAL A 15 -8.04 -2.09 8.98
CA VAL A 15 -8.69 -3.03 8.05
C VAL A 15 -7.73 -4.18 7.77
N GLY A 16 -8.19 -5.41 7.90
CA GLY A 16 -7.40 -6.59 7.57
C GLY A 16 -6.34 -6.94 8.61
N GLU A 17 -6.68 -6.89 9.89
CA GLU A 17 -5.77 -7.33 10.95
C GLU A 17 -5.31 -8.77 10.68
N ASN A 18 -4.00 -9.01 10.74
CA ASN A 18 -3.34 -10.28 10.41
C ASN A 18 -3.50 -10.73 8.94
N ASP A 19 -3.90 -9.84 8.04
CA ASP A 19 -4.14 -10.17 6.63
C ASP A 19 -3.42 -9.13 5.73
N LEU A 20 -2.21 -9.49 5.28
CA LEU A 20 -1.40 -8.60 4.46
C LEU A 20 -2.08 -8.20 3.16
N ALA A 21 -2.74 -9.15 2.48
CA ALA A 21 -3.43 -8.87 1.22
C ALA A 21 -4.56 -7.85 1.41
N ALA A 22 -5.36 -8.02 2.47
CA ALA A 22 -6.44 -7.08 2.79
C ALA A 22 -5.89 -5.71 3.17
N GLN A 23 -4.79 -5.66 3.91
CA GLN A 23 -4.14 -4.39 4.25
C GLN A 23 -3.57 -3.70 3.02
N ALA A 24 -2.89 -4.42 2.15
CA ALA A 24 -2.36 -3.85 0.91
C ALA A 24 -3.48 -3.30 0.03
N GLU A 25 -4.59 -4.00 -0.08
CA GLU A 25 -5.78 -3.55 -0.81
C GLU A 25 -6.30 -2.22 -0.24
N GLN A 26 -6.41 -2.12 1.08
CA GLN A 26 -6.88 -0.91 1.72
C GLN A 26 -5.90 0.25 1.54
N VAL A 27 -4.59 -0.01 1.60
CA VAL A 27 -3.57 1.03 1.35
C VAL A 27 -3.74 1.61 -0.05
N TYR A 28 -3.91 0.79 -1.08
CA TYR A 28 -4.12 1.27 -2.45
C TYR A 28 -5.43 2.03 -2.61
N ARG A 29 -6.50 1.59 -1.93
CA ARG A 29 -7.75 2.35 -1.90
C ARG A 29 -7.56 3.73 -1.29
N ASN A 30 -6.79 3.82 -0.20
CA ASN A 30 -6.50 5.09 0.47
C ASN A 30 -5.66 6.00 -0.43
N ILE A 31 -4.67 5.45 -1.14
CA ILE A 31 -3.87 6.21 -2.11
C ILE A 31 -4.76 6.76 -3.22
N LYS A 32 -5.63 5.93 -3.79
CA LYS A 32 -6.57 6.37 -4.83
C LYS A 32 -7.49 7.49 -4.33
N ALA A 33 -8.01 7.36 -3.11
CA ALA A 33 -8.87 8.39 -2.52
C ALA A 33 -8.11 9.70 -2.32
N GLY A 34 -6.87 9.64 -1.84
CA GLY A 34 -6.04 10.82 -1.67
C GLY A 34 -5.71 11.49 -2.99
N LEU A 35 -5.39 10.72 -4.03
CA LEU A 35 -5.13 11.25 -5.37
C LEU A 35 -6.40 11.88 -5.97
N ALA A 36 -7.55 11.22 -5.82
CA ALA A 36 -8.82 11.76 -6.33
C ALA A 36 -9.17 13.09 -5.67
N ALA A 37 -8.92 13.23 -4.37
CA ALA A 37 -9.13 14.49 -3.66
C ALA A 37 -8.27 15.63 -4.21
N ALA A 38 -7.10 15.29 -4.78
CA ALA A 38 -6.20 16.26 -5.42
C ALA A 38 -6.45 16.39 -6.93
N GLY A 39 -7.49 15.76 -7.47
CA GLY A 39 -7.80 15.79 -8.90
C GLY A 39 -6.89 14.92 -9.77
N ALA A 40 -6.26 13.90 -9.17
CA ALA A 40 -5.34 13.00 -9.85
C ALA A 40 -5.78 11.54 -9.75
N ASP A 41 -4.99 10.65 -10.34
CA ASP A 41 -5.19 9.20 -10.26
C ASP A 41 -3.84 8.48 -10.25
N LEU A 42 -3.86 7.14 -10.23
CA LEU A 42 -2.63 6.34 -10.15
C LEU A 42 -1.69 6.54 -11.34
N SER A 43 -2.17 7.00 -12.49
CA SER A 43 -1.32 7.27 -13.65
C SER A 43 -0.34 8.42 -13.41
N ARG A 44 -0.59 9.25 -12.39
CA ARG A 44 0.28 10.36 -12.02
C ARG A 44 1.35 9.97 -11.02
N VAL A 45 1.32 8.74 -10.50
CA VAL A 45 2.31 8.26 -9.54
C VAL A 45 3.56 7.82 -10.30
N PHE A 46 4.70 8.38 -9.98
CA PHE A 46 5.98 8.02 -10.62
C PHE A 46 6.92 7.27 -9.69
N LYS A 47 6.64 7.24 -8.39
CA LYS A 47 7.46 6.55 -7.40
C LYS A 47 6.63 6.04 -6.24
N VAL A 48 6.87 4.79 -5.83
CA VAL A 48 6.26 4.17 -4.66
C VAL A 48 7.36 3.56 -3.81
N VAL A 49 7.31 3.81 -2.50
CA VAL A 49 8.14 3.11 -1.52
C VAL A 49 7.19 2.34 -0.60
N THR A 50 7.44 1.05 -0.47
CA THR A 50 6.59 0.16 0.32
C THR A 50 7.39 -0.44 1.47
N TYR A 51 6.87 -0.32 2.68
CA TYR A 51 7.44 -0.91 3.89
C TYR A 51 6.57 -2.08 4.32
N VAL A 52 7.17 -3.25 4.51
CA VAL A 52 6.46 -4.47 4.89
C VAL A 52 7.11 -5.07 6.13
N VAL A 53 6.31 -5.32 7.17
CA VAL A 53 6.82 -5.94 8.40
C VAL A 53 7.25 -7.37 8.11
N ASP A 54 8.47 -7.72 8.53
CA ASP A 54 9.07 -9.05 8.36
C ASP A 54 9.00 -9.55 6.90
N LEU A 55 9.38 -8.69 5.97
CA LEU A 55 9.33 -8.99 4.54
C LEU A 55 10.07 -10.27 4.19
N ASP A 56 9.43 -11.11 3.40
CA ASP A 56 10.02 -12.30 2.75
C ASP A 56 9.49 -12.41 1.31
N ALA A 57 9.92 -13.46 0.59
CA ALA A 57 9.53 -13.64 -0.81
C ALA A 57 8.02 -13.82 -0.98
N ASP A 58 7.37 -14.54 -0.05
CA ASP A 58 5.93 -14.78 -0.12
C ASP A 58 5.15 -13.48 0.08
N LYS A 59 5.52 -12.69 1.07
CA LYS A 59 4.91 -11.40 1.34
C LYS A 59 5.11 -10.43 0.19
N ALA A 60 6.31 -10.40 -0.40
CA ALA A 60 6.58 -9.58 -1.57
C ALA A 60 5.65 -9.95 -2.73
N GLY A 61 5.42 -11.25 -2.95
CA GLY A 61 4.48 -11.73 -3.96
C GLY A 61 3.05 -11.28 -3.71
N VAL A 62 2.59 -11.34 -2.46
CA VAL A 62 1.25 -10.86 -2.07
C VAL A 62 1.09 -9.37 -2.40
N VAL A 63 2.05 -8.55 -2.00
CA VAL A 63 1.99 -7.10 -2.24
C VAL A 63 2.02 -6.78 -3.74
N ARG A 64 2.88 -7.47 -4.50
CA ARG A 64 2.95 -7.27 -5.97
C ARG A 64 1.64 -7.62 -6.64
N ALA A 65 0.97 -8.71 -6.23
CA ALA A 65 -0.30 -9.12 -6.81
C ALA A 65 -1.38 -8.06 -6.60
N VAL A 66 -1.46 -7.51 -5.40
CA VAL A 66 -2.39 -6.42 -5.08
C VAL A 66 -2.07 -5.17 -5.91
N ARG A 67 -0.79 -4.79 -5.94
CA ARG A 67 -0.34 -3.62 -6.70
C ARG A 67 -0.72 -3.71 -8.17
N LEU A 68 -0.49 -4.86 -8.80
CA LEU A 68 -0.80 -5.04 -10.21
C LEU A 68 -2.29 -4.92 -10.52
N ARG A 69 -3.15 -5.38 -9.61
CA ARG A 69 -4.61 -5.20 -9.79
C ARG A 69 -5.01 -3.73 -9.82
N HIS A 70 -4.31 -2.87 -9.09
CA HIS A 70 -4.61 -1.44 -9.04
C HIS A 70 -3.93 -0.65 -10.14
N LEU A 71 -2.73 -1.04 -10.56
CA LEU A 71 -1.96 -0.32 -11.58
C LEU A 71 -2.31 -0.77 -13.00
N GLY A 72 -2.90 -1.93 -13.16
CA GLY A 72 -3.32 -2.44 -14.46
C GLY A 72 -2.14 -2.65 -15.41
N GLY A 73 -2.28 -2.22 -16.66
CA GLY A 73 -1.30 -2.42 -17.73
C GLY A 73 -0.11 -1.47 -17.70
N GLY A 74 -0.01 -0.63 -16.72
CA GLY A 74 1.05 0.36 -16.63
C GLY A 74 0.70 1.70 -17.29
N PRO A 75 1.63 2.65 -17.44
CA PRO A 75 3.03 2.52 -17.01
C PRO A 75 3.16 2.33 -15.50
N TYR A 76 4.23 1.63 -15.09
CA TYR A 76 4.44 1.36 -13.67
C TYR A 76 5.37 2.41 -13.06
N PRO A 77 5.09 2.88 -11.82
CA PRO A 77 5.99 3.76 -11.11
C PRO A 77 7.28 3.04 -10.71
N ALA A 78 8.35 3.80 -10.51
CA ALA A 78 9.53 3.28 -9.83
C ALA A 78 9.11 2.77 -8.45
N SER A 79 9.59 1.60 -8.04
CA SER A 79 9.12 0.94 -6.82
C SER A 79 10.30 0.40 -6.02
N THR A 80 10.27 0.66 -4.73
CA THR A 80 11.18 0.08 -3.75
C THR A 80 10.35 -0.57 -2.65
N MET A 81 10.69 -1.81 -2.32
CA MET A 81 10.04 -2.53 -1.22
C MET A 81 11.09 -2.86 -0.16
N VAL A 82 10.81 -2.50 1.08
CA VAL A 82 11.76 -2.61 2.19
C VAL A 82 11.10 -3.35 3.34
N GLY A 83 11.81 -4.32 3.89
CA GLY A 83 11.40 -4.99 5.12
C GLY A 83 11.71 -4.14 6.33
N VAL A 84 10.78 -4.08 7.27
CA VAL A 84 10.94 -3.38 8.55
C VAL A 84 10.54 -4.30 9.68
N SER A 85 11.04 -4.02 10.88
CA SER A 85 10.68 -4.83 12.06
C SER A 85 9.32 -4.47 12.62
N ALA A 86 8.87 -3.22 12.46
CA ALA A 86 7.59 -2.76 12.96
C ALA A 86 7.17 -1.47 12.26
N LEU A 87 5.89 -1.17 12.32
CA LEU A 87 5.30 0.10 11.95
C LEU A 87 4.75 0.79 13.21
N VAL A 88 4.10 1.93 13.03
CA VAL A 88 3.64 2.74 14.17
C VAL A 88 2.63 2.02 15.07
N ASP A 89 1.87 1.09 14.53
CA ASP A 89 0.92 0.26 15.26
C ASP A 89 1.25 -1.22 14.98
N PRO A 90 1.31 -2.10 16.00
CA PRO A 90 1.67 -3.50 15.80
C PRO A 90 0.69 -4.28 14.92
N ARG A 91 -0.51 -3.79 14.72
CA ARG A 91 -1.49 -4.41 13.82
C ARG A 91 -1.23 -4.08 12.35
N LEU A 92 -0.42 -3.05 12.06
CA LEU A 92 -0.11 -2.66 10.69
C LEU A 92 1.03 -3.53 10.14
N LEU A 93 0.82 -4.08 8.95
CA LEU A 93 1.77 -4.96 8.27
C LEU A 93 2.43 -4.31 7.06
N ILE A 94 1.87 -3.22 6.54
CA ILE A 94 2.33 -2.54 5.33
C ILE A 94 2.05 -1.03 5.40
N GLU A 95 2.96 -0.29 4.81
CA GLU A 95 2.80 1.15 4.61
C GLU A 95 3.36 1.54 3.25
#